data_dc52e0784c8029af07c33de63175b5af
#
_entry.id   dc52e0784c8029af07c33de63175b5af
#
_cell.length_a   1.000
_cell.length_b   1.000
_cell.length_c   1.000
_cell.angle_alpha   90.00
_cell.angle_beta   90.00
_cell.angle_gamma   90.00
#
_symmetry.space_group_name_H-M   'P 1'
#
loop_
_entity.id
_entity.type
_entity.pdbx_description
1 polymer ?
#
loop_
_entity_poly.entity_id
_entity_poly.type
_entity_poly.pdbx_seq_one_letter_code
_entity_poly.pdbx_strand_id
1 'polypeptide(L)'
;MKFASTRLIASDLTGMVAFYELVTGCRADWLAPVFAEIVTPGASLAIGSAETVALFSEGSAEPGANRTAILEFMVSDVDAEFARLKEQVTVVHAPKDLPWGNRTVQISDPEGTRVALYTPVTDAARQRFAGR
;
A
#
# COMPACT_ATOMS: atom_id res chain seq x y z
N MET A 1 -1.92 22.83 2.35
CA MET A 1 -2.58 21.51 2.16
C MET A 1 -1.52 20.42 2.16
N LYS A 2 -1.80 19.29 2.79
CA LYS A 2 -0.89 18.14 2.83
C LYS A 2 -1.69 16.87 2.48
N PHE A 3 -1.15 16.05 1.57
CA PHE A 3 -1.71 14.72 1.34
C PHE A 3 -1.33 13.83 2.53
N ALA A 4 -2.27 13.58 3.43
CA ALA A 4 -1.96 12.97 4.73
C ALA A 4 -2.08 11.45 4.72
N SER A 5 -3.12 10.93 4.08
CA SER A 5 -3.40 9.50 4.12
C SER A 5 -4.30 9.05 2.97
N THR A 6 -4.22 7.76 2.68
CA THR A 6 -5.22 7.04 1.90
C THR A 6 -5.96 6.11 2.85
N ARG A 7 -7.26 6.00 2.72
CA ARG A 7 -8.07 5.07 3.52
C ARG A 7 -8.60 3.94 2.65
N LEU A 8 -8.39 2.72 3.07
CA LEU A 8 -9.01 1.52 2.51
C LEU A 8 -10.12 1.04 3.44
N ILE A 9 -11.20 0.59 2.86
CA ILE A 9 -12.28 -0.08 3.58
C ILE A 9 -12.13 -1.57 3.39
N ALA A 10 -12.14 -2.32 4.48
CA ALA A 10 -11.85 -3.74 4.50
C ALA A 10 -13.02 -4.57 5.00
N SER A 11 -13.29 -5.70 4.35
CA SER A 11 -14.19 -6.73 4.86
C SER A 11 -13.51 -7.51 5.99
N ASP A 12 -12.25 -7.89 5.78
CA ASP A 12 -11.41 -8.56 6.78
C ASP A 12 -10.33 -7.59 7.25
N LEU A 13 -10.66 -6.80 8.26
CA LEU A 13 -9.75 -5.78 8.78
C LEU A 13 -8.47 -6.38 9.33
N THR A 14 -8.55 -7.43 10.11
CA THR A 14 -7.38 -8.08 10.71
C THR A 14 -6.43 -8.62 9.64
N GLY A 15 -6.96 -9.29 8.62
CA GLY A 15 -6.18 -9.82 7.52
C GLY A 15 -5.53 -8.72 6.67
N MET A 16 -6.26 -7.63 6.42
CA MET A 16 -5.72 -6.49 5.67
C MET A 16 -4.60 -5.80 6.44
N VAL A 17 -4.79 -5.56 7.73
CA VAL A 17 -3.75 -4.96 8.57
C VAL A 17 -2.49 -5.84 8.59
N ALA A 18 -2.67 -7.16 8.79
CA ALA A 18 -1.54 -8.09 8.80
C ALA A 18 -0.77 -8.08 7.48
N PHE A 19 -1.47 -8.00 6.33
CA PHE A 19 -0.83 -7.88 5.02
C PHE A 19 0.05 -6.63 4.94
N TYR A 20 -0.47 -5.46 5.31
CA TYR A 20 0.29 -4.22 5.22
C TYR A 20 1.41 -4.12 6.26
N GLU A 21 1.25 -4.74 7.42
CA GLU A 21 2.37 -4.90 8.36
C GLU A 21 3.48 -5.77 7.76
N LEU A 22 3.14 -6.85 7.08
CA LEU A 22 4.12 -7.71 6.39
C LEU A 22 4.84 -6.93 5.28
N VAL A 23 4.09 -6.24 4.42
CA VAL A 23 4.66 -5.52 3.26
C VAL A 23 5.55 -4.38 3.70
N THR A 24 5.11 -3.55 4.64
CA THR A 24 5.81 -2.34 5.06
C THR A 24 6.87 -2.59 6.13
N GLY A 25 6.76 -3.69 6.87
CA GLY A 25 7.59 -3.92 8.06
C GLY A 25 7.22 -3.03 9.25
N CYS A 26 6.13 -2.25 9.14
CA CYS A 26 5.67 -1.36 10.20
C CYS A 26 4.54 -2.01 10.98
N ARG A 27 4.52 -1.80 12.29
CA ARG A 27 3.36 -2.21 13.10
C ARG A 27 2.26 -1.18 12.98
N ALA A 28 1.02 -1.64 12.88
CA ALA A 28 -0.13 -0.76 12.82
C ALA A 28 -0.41 -0.10 14.17
N ASP A 29 -0.85 1.14 14.12
CA ASP A 29 -1.42 1.86 15.25
C ASP A 29 -2.94 1.65 15.22
N TRP A 30 -3.47 0.94 16.22
CA TRP A 30 -4.91 0.70 16.34
C TRP A 30 -5.53 1.85 17.12
N LEU A 31 -6.30 2.70 16.41
CA LEU A 31 -7.00 3.84 17.04
C LEU A 31 -8.34 3.42 17.63
N ALA A 32 -8.90 2.32 17.15
CA ALA A 32 -10.12 1.69 17.62
C ALA A 32 -10.11 0.23 17.17
N PRO A 33 -10.97 -0.65 17.70
CA PRO A 33 -11.08 -2.03 17.20
C PRO A 33 -11.44 -2.13 15.72
N VAL A 34 -12.02 -1.08 15.15
CA VAL A 34 -12.50 -1.03 13.76
C VAL A 34 -11.63 -0.16 12.84
N PHE A 35 -10.52 0.40 13.35
CA PHE A 35 -9.70 1.35 12.59
C PHE A 35 -8.23 1.29 12.99
N ALA A 36 -7.36 1.11 12.00
CA ALA A 36 -5.91 1.08 12.19
C ALA A 36 -5.19 1.93 11.15
N GLU A 37 -3.97 2.35 11.46
CA GLU A 37 -3.12 3.10 10.55
C GLU A 37 -1.73 2.47 10.46
N ILE A 38 -1.19 2.40 9.25
CA ILE A 38 0.22 2.15 8.99
C ILE A 38 0.87 3.51 8.71
N VAL A 39 1.70 3.97 9.62
CA VAL A 39 2.33 5.29 9.52
C VAL A 39 3.69 5.16 8.82
N THR A 40 3.86 5.91 7.74
CA THR A 40 5.13 6.01 7.02
C THR A 40 5.58 7.47 6.93
N PRO A 41 6.86 7.75 6.59
CA PRO A 41 7.35 9.13 6.57
C PRO A 41 6.59 10.07 5.63
N GLY A 42 6.13 9.59 4.49
CA GLY A 42 5.48 10.44 3.48
C GLY A 42 3.98 10.63 3.70
N ALA A 43 3.30 9.54 4.05
CA ALA A 43 1.86 9.52 4.23
C ALA A 43 1.48 8.28 5.03
N SER A 44 0.26 8.25 5.55
CA SER A 44 -0.25 7.09 6.28
C SER A 44 -1.24 6.30 5.43
N LEU A 45 -1.27 5.00 5.64
CA LEU A 45 -2.32 4.14 5.11
C LEU A 45 -3.30 3.83 6.26
N ALA A 46 -4.52 4.32 6.12
CA ALA A 46 -5.58 4.04 7.07
C ALA A 46 -6.42 2.85 6.57
N ILE A 47 -6.79 1.96 7.48
CA ILE A 47 -7.61 0.79 7.14
C ILE A 47 -8.76 0.74 8.14
N GLY A 48 -9.99 0.89 7.61
CA GLY A 48 -11.21 0.84 8.41
C GLY A 48 -12.06 -0.36 8.02
N SER A 49 -12.77 -0.93 8.99
CA SER A 49 -13.73 -1.99 8.66
C SER A 49 -14.92 -1.42 7.89
N ALA A 50 -15.65 -2.28 7.21
CA ALA A 50 -16.83 -1.89 6.44
C ALA A 50 -17.87 -1.14 7.30
N GLU A 51 -17.97 -1.46 8.57
CA GLU A 51 -18.89 -0.80 9.49
C GLU A 51 -18.55 0.66 9.76
N THR A 52 -17.30 1.10 9.51
CA THR A 52 -16.93 2.52 9.68
C THR A 52 -17.53 3.41 8.60
N VAL A 53 -17.96 2.87 7.48
CA VAL A 53 -18.52 3.64 6.35
C VAL A 53 -19.75 4.41 6.77
N ALA A 54 -20.61 3.82 7.59
CA ALA A 54 -21.82 4.48 8.08
C ALA A 54 -21.54 5.71 8.96
N LEU A 55 -20.33 5.83 9.53
CA LEU A 55 -19.92 7.00 10.29
C LEU A 55 -19.74 8.25 9.41
N PHE A 56 -19.52 8.05 8.12
CA PHE A 56 -19.34 9.15 7.17
C PHE A 56 -20.58 9.34 6.31
N SER A 57 -20.90 8.36 5.50
CA SER A 57 -22.09 8.33 4.67
C SER A 57 -22.33 6.89 4.23
N GLU A 58 -23.44 6.34 4.64
CA GLU A 58 -23.78 4.96 4.31
C GLU A 58 -23.74 4.74 2.79
N GLY A 59 -23.10 3.64 2.36
CA GLY A 59 -22.96 3.30 0.94
C GLY A 59 -21.90 4.10 0.18
N SER A 60 -21.16 5.02 0.84
CA SER A 60 -20.16 5.85 0.14
C SER A 60 -18.86 5.13 -0.22
N ALA A 61 -18.62 3.97 0.38
CA ALA A 61 -17.45 3.14 0.08
C ALA A 61 -17.82 1.67 0.22
N GLU A 62 -17.08 0.80 -0.49
CA GLU A 62 -17.35 -0.62 -0.51
C GLU A 62 -16.03 -1.40 -0.47
N PRO A 63 -15.90 -2.41 0.42
CA PRO A 63 -14.70 -3.25 0.45
C PRO A 63 -14.49 -3.97 -0.88
N GLY A 64 -13.24 -4.09 -1.31
CA GLY A 64 -12.88 -4.84 -2.51
C GLY A 64 -13.26 -4.19 -3.83
N ALA A 65 -13.80 -2.97 -3.83
CA ALA A 65 -14.26 -2.30 -5.05
C ALA A 65 -13.16 -1.49 -5.76
N ASN A 66 -12.00 -1.29 -5.13
CA ASN A 66 -10.95 -0.49 -5.74
C ASN A 66 -10.32 -1.20 -6.94
N ARG A 67 -10.37 -0.56 -8.11
CA ARG A 67 -9.79 -1.07 -9.37
C ARG A 67 -8.95 -0.02 -10.10
N THR A 68 -8.80 1.18 -9.56
CA THR A 68 -8.11 2.30 -10.23
C THR A 68 -6.91 2.80 -9.44
N ALA A 69 -7.01 2.86 -8.11
CA ALA A 69 -5.91 3.35 -7.27
C ALA A 69 -4.90 2.21 -7.03
N ILE A 70 -3.64 2.54 -7.21
CA ILE A 70 -2.50 1.66 -6.91
C ILE A 70 -1.74 2.32 -5.76
N LEU A 71 -1.55 1.61 -4.67
CA LEU A 71 -0.75 2.11 -3.56
C LEU A 71 0.71 1.84 -3.86
N GLU A 72 1.54 2.88 -3.81
CA GLU A 72 2.94 2.76 -4.18
C GLU A 72 3.85 3.08 -3.00
N PHE A 73 4.78 2.19 -2.70
CA PHE A 73 5.78 2.35 -1.65
C PHE A 73 7.17 2.35 -2.27
N MET A 74 7.94 3.38 -1.99
CA MET A 74 9.34 3.44 -2.42
C MET A 74 10.20 2.68 -1.43
N VAL A 75 11.02 1.77 -1.93
CA VAL A 75 11.92 0.93 -1.14
C VAL A 75 13.35 1.05 -1.67
N SER A 76 14.33 0.71 -0.85
CA SER A 76 15.73 0.83 -1.24
C SER A 76 16.19 -0.27 -2.20
N ASP A 77 15.60 -1.45 -2.13
CA ASP A 77 15.97 -2.61 -2.98
C ASP A 77 14.72 -3.46 -3.26
N VAL A 78 14.09 -3.20 -4.39
CA VAL A 78 12.85 -3.88 -4.76
C VAL A 78 13.05 -5.37 -5.01
N ASP A 79 14.20 -5.79 -5.50
CA ASP A 79 14.48 -7.23 -5.71
C ASP A 79 14.56 -7.98 -4.38
N ALA A 80 15.19 -7.38 -3.36
CA ALA A 80 15.23 -7.96 -2.02
C ALA A 80 13.84 -8.05 -1.39
N GLU A 81 13.01 -7.01 -1.58
CA GLU A 81 11.64 -7.02 -1.10
C GLU A 81 10.80 -8.10 -1.79
N PHE A 82 10.96 -8.26 -3.09
CA PHE A 82 10.29 -9.32 -3.83
C PHE A 82 10.69 -10.71 -3.33
N ALA A 83 11.99 -10.94 -3.14
CA ALA A 83 12.49 -12.21 -2.63
C ALA A 83 11.89 -12.54 -1.25
N ARG A 84 11.73 -11.53 -0.40
CA ARG A 84 11.13 -11.68 0.92
C ARG A 84 9.65 -12.02 0.87
N LEU A 85 8.90 -11.42 -0.07
CA LEU A 85 7.43 -11.43 -0.08
C LEU A 85 6.81 -12.47 -1.00
N LYS A 86 7.50 -12.90 -2.06
CA LYS A 86 6.90 -13.63 -3.19
C LYS A 86 6.12 -14.89 -2.83
N GLU A 87 6.52 -15.58 -1.78
CA GLU A 87 5.85 -16.82 -1.35
C GLU A 87 4.66 -16.55 -0.40
N GLN A 88 4.50 -15.31 0.06
CA GLN A 88 3.49 -14.95 1.06
C GLN A 88 2.39 -14.06 0.50
N VAL A 89 2.52 -13.58 -0.74
CA VAL A 89 1.58 -12.63 -1.34
C VAL A 89 1.19 -13.07 -2.74
N THR A 90 0.10 -12.51 -3.25
CA THR A 90 -0.31 -12.70 -4.65
C THR A 90 0.49 -11.72 -5.53
N VAL A 91 1.34 -12.26 -6.40
CA VAL A 91 2.16 -11.45 -7.31
C VAL A 91 1.39 -11.16 -8.59
N VAL A 92 1.32 -9.86 -8.97
CA VAL A 92 0.75 -9.43 -10.25
C VAL A 92 1.82 -9.48 -11.33
N HIS A 93 3.01 -8.91 -11.06
CA HIS A 93 4.20 -9.08 -11.91
C HIS A 93 5.46 -9.00 -11.07
N ALA A 94 6.50 -9.73 -11.51
CA ALA A 94 7.83 -9.70 -10.90
C ALA A 94 8.52 -8.34 -11.18
N PRO A 95 9.63 -8.03 -10.46
CA PRO A 95 10.35 -6.77 -10.68
C PRO A 95 10.73 -6.58 -12.14
N LYS A 96 10.45 -5.37 -12.65
CA LYS A 96 10.83 -4.97 -14.01
C LYS A 96 11.08 -3.46 -14.05
N ASP A 97 11.91 -3.05 -15.00
CA ASP A 97 12.20 -1.64 -15.21
C ASP A 97 11.10 -0.99 -16.03
N LEU A 98 10.62 0.16 -15.57
CA LEU A 98 9.59 0.91 -16.26
C LEU A 98 10.20 2.14 -16.96
N PRO A 99 9.55 2.67 -18.02
CA PRO A 99 10.12 3.75 -18.84
C PRO A 99 10.47 5.02 -18.07
N TRP A 100 9.80 5.29 -16.95
CA TRP A 100 10.06 6.50 -16.14
C TRP A 100 11.15 6.33 -15.09
N GLY A 101 11.91 5.21 -15.14
CA GLY A 101 13.13 5.04 -14.36
C GLY A 101 12.99 4.34 -13.03
N ASN A 102 11.84 3.75 -12.75
CA ASN A 102 11.62 2.93 -11.55
C ASN A 102 11.66 1.45 -11.90
N ARG A 103 12.30 0.67 -11.03
CA ARG A 103 12.19 -0.78 -11.05
C ARG A 103 11.08 -1.16 -10.08
N THR A 104 10.05 -1.83 -10.58
CA THR A 104 8.78 -1.99 -9.86
C THR A 104 8.33 -3.44 -9.85
N VAL A 105 7.81 -3.89 -8.70
CA VAL A 105 7.02 -5.11 -8.56
C VAL A 105 5.59 -4.73 -8.20
N GLN A 106 4.63 -5.50 -8.67
CA GLN A 106 3.24 -5.27 -8.29
C GLN A 106 2.66 -6.54 -7.67
N ILE A 107 2.00 -6.36 -6.55
CA ILE A 107 1.32 -7.40 -5.79
C ILE A 107 -0.13 -6.99 -5.54
N SER A 108 -0.93 -7.91 -5.05
CA SER A 108 -2.32 -7.63 -4.69
C SER A 108 -2.50 -7.85 -3.19
N ASP A 109 -3.24 -6.96 -2.54
CA ASP A 109 -3.66 -7.21 -1.17
C ASP A 109 -4.80 -8.24 -1.14
N PRO A 110 -5.18 -8.75 0.05
CA PRO A 110 -6.21 -9.79 0.14
C PRO A 110 -7.57 -9.42 -0.44
N GLU A 111 -7.87 -8.14 -0.60
CA GLU A 111 -9.15 -7.67 -1.13
C GLU A 111 -9.03 -7.05 -2.53
N GLY A 112 -7.91 -7.26 -3.20
CA GLY A 112 -7.73 -6.93 -4.61
C GLY A 112 -7.13 -5.57 -4.91
N THR A 113 -6.79 -4.75 -3.93
CA THR A 113 -6.07 -3.50 -4.17
C THR A 113 -4.66 -3.81 -4.66
N ARG A 114 -4.26 -3.18 -5.76
CA ARG A 114 -2.90 -3.29 -6.28
C ARG A 114 -1.93 -2.49 -5.44
N VAL A 115 -0.80 -3.09 -5.14
CA VAL A 115 0.27 -2.49 -4.36
C VAL A 115 1.56 -2.62 -5.14
N ALA A 116 2.23 -1.51 -5.38
CA ALA A 116 3.53 -1.49 -6.05
C ALA A 116 4.63 -1.15 -5.05
N LEU A 117 5.73 -1.88 -5.14
CA LEU A 117 6.97 -1.50 -4.48
C LEU A 117 7.95 -1.12 -5.58
N TYR A 118 8.67 -0.02 -5.41
CA TYR A 118 9.62 0.40 -6.45
C TYR A 118 10.88 1.04 -5.88
N THR A 119 11.94 0.95 -6.68
CA THR A 119 13.22 1.61 -6.43
C THR A 119 13.56 2.46 -7.66
N PRO A 120 13.85 3.76 -7.48
CA PRO A 120 14.40 4.57 -8.58
C PRO A 120 15.76 4.03 -9.00
N VAL A 121 15.93 3.71 -10.31
CA VAL A 121 17.17 3.09 -10.82
C VAL A 121 17.88 3.93 -11.88
N THR A 122 17.29 5.02 -12.34
CA THR A 122 17.94 5.99 -13.22
C THR A 122 18.31 7.26 -12.46
N ASP A 123 19.30 8.00 -12.95
CA ASP A 123 19.68 9.27 -12.32
C ASP A 123 18.52 10.27 -12.31
N ALA A 124 17.76 10.36 -13.39
CA ALA A 124 16.59 11.24 -13.49
C ALA A 124 15.52 10.86 -12.46
N ALA A 125 15.26 9.57 -12.29
CA ALA A 125 14.30 9.10 -11.28
C ALA A 125 14.78 9.39 -9.87
N ARG A 126 16.06 9.14 -9.58
CA ARG A 126 16.64 9.45 -8.26
C ARG A 126 16.55 10.93 -7.94
N GLN A 127 16.84 11.80 -8.91
CA GLN A 127 16.73 13.25 -8.72
C GLN A 127 15.29 13.70 -8.47
N ARG A 128 14.32 13.10 -9.17
CA ARG A 128 12.89 13.41 -9.00
C ARG A 128 12.42 13.16 -7.56
N PHE A 129 12.94 12.14 -6.90
CA PHE A 129 12.55 11.79 -5.54
C PHE A 129 13.42 12.41 -4.45
N ALA A 130 14.60 12.94 -4.79
CA ALA A 130 15.56 13.46 -3.81
C ALA A 130 15.03 14.63 -2.96
N GLY A 131 14.07 15.40 -3.47
CA GLY A 131 13.48 16.55 -2.78
C GLY A 131 12.12 16.29 -2.14
N ARG A 132 11.71 15.05 -2.04
CA ARG A 132 10.35 14.72 -1.57
C ARG A 132 10.34 14.09 -0.19
#